data_3134dde03633bd2ff9e7d85514a47331
#
_entry.id   3134dde03633bd2ff9e7d85514a47331
#
_cell.length_a   1.000
_cell.length_b   1.000
_cell.length_c   1.000
_cell.angle_alpha   90.00
_cell.angle_beta   90.00
_cell.angle_gamma   90.00
#
_symmetry.space_group_name_H-M   'P 1'
#
loop_
_entity.id
_entity.type
_entity.pdbx_description
1 polymer ?
#
loop_
_entity_poly.entity_id
_entity_poly.type
_entity_poly.pdbx_seq_one_letter_code
_entity_poly.pdbx_strand_id
1 'polypeptide(L)'
;MAQIVYYVAAWLRIGGEEPVSFAVPSGNFGNIAAGHIARLMGLPIRQLVLATNENDVLDEFFRTGIYRPRAAQQTHATSSPSMDISKASNFERFVADLLGRDGARVADLFGRELPETGRLDLSGEDRDRFG
;
A
#
# COMPACT_ATOMS: atom_id res chain seq x y z
N MET A 1 -3.28 2.38 -12.78
CA MET A 1 -1.93 3.00 -12.67
C MET A 1 -1.84 4.41 -13.26
N ALA A 2 -2.95 4.98 -13.71
CA ALA A 2 -2.99 6.37 -14.17
C ALA A 2 -2.53 7.38 -13.08
N GLN A 3 -2.67 7.04 -11.80
CA GLN A 3 -2.25 7.87 -10.68
C GLN A 3 -0.73 8.15 -10.63
N ILE A 4 0.10 7.38 -11.32
CA ILE A 4 1.55 7.66 -11.44
C ILE A 4 1.79 9.06 -11.99
N VAL A 5 0.97 9.49 -12.95
CA VAL A 5 1.06 10.82 -13.57
C VAL A 5 0.96 11.95 -12.53
N TYR A 6 0.16 11.77 -11.49
CA TYR A 6 -0.01 12.79 -10.44
C TYR A 6 1.27 13.02 -9.65
N TYR A 7 2.03 11.96 -9.36
CA TYR A 7 3.32 12.07 -8.69
C TYR A 7 4.35 12.80 -9.55
N VAL A 8 4.43 12.44 -10.81
CA VAL A 8 5.34 13.10 -11.78
C VAL A 8 4.96 14.56 -11.93
N ALA A 9 3.70 14.86 -12.15
CA ALA A 9 3.22 16.24 -12.32
C ALA A 9 3.44 17.09 -11.06
N ALA A 10 3.19 16.53 -9.88
CA ALA A 10 3.42 17.23 -8.61
C ALA A 10 4.90 17.52 -8.40
N TRP A 11 5.76 16.55 -8.64
CA TRP A 11 7.21 16.73 -8.53
C TRP A 11 7.73 17.82 -9.49
N LEU A 12 7.31 17.79 -10.75
CA LEU A 12 7.67 18.81 -11.75
C LEU A 12 7.19 20.21 -11.35
N ARG A 13 6.03 20.32 -10.70
CA ARG A 13 5.46 21.58 -10.22
C ARG A 13 6.18 22.16 -9.02
N ILE A 14 6.60 21.31 -8.09
CA ILE A 14 7.37 21.72 -6.91
C ILE A 14 8.72 22.29 -7.35
N GLY A 15 9.34 21.65 -8.34
CA GLY A 15 10.68 22.01 -8.80
C GLY A 15 11.76 21.72 -7.76
N GLY A 16 13.01 21.76 -8.17
CA GLY A 16 14.15 21.54 -7.29
C GLY A 16 14.80 20.18 -7.50
N GLU A 17 15.97 20.02 -6.90
CA GLU A 17 16.79 18.82 -7.00
C GLU A 17 16.63 17.88 -5.79
N GLU A 18 16.01 18.37 -4.73
CA GLU A 18 15.82 17.63 -3.50
C GLU A 18 14.73 16.54 -3.63
N PRO A 19 14.95 15.36 -3.07
CA PRO A 19 13.91 14.35 -2.99
C PRO A 19 12.71 14.83 -2.17
N VAL A 20 11.49 14.53 -2.64
CA VAL A 20 10.24 14.93 -2.00
C VAL A 20 9.57 13.77 -1.28
N SER A 21 8.82 14.06 -0.24
CA SER A 21 7.96 13.09 0.44
C SER A 21 6.50 13.38 0.10
N PHE A 22 5.70 12.34 -0.06
CA PHE A 22 4.27 12.45 -0.31
C PHE A 22 3.48 11.83 0.84
N ALA A 23 2.56 12.59 1.42
CA ALA A 23 1.55 12.07 2.31
C ALA A 23 0.34 11.65 1.48
N VAL A 24 -0.01 10.39 1.52
CA VAL A 24 -1.00 9.78 0.63
C VAL A 24 -2.12 9.16 1.43
N PRO A 25 -3.31 9.79 1.47
CA PRO A 25 -4.50 9.11 1.97
C PRO A 25 -4.87 7.99 1.00
N SER A 26 -4.97 6.76 1.51
CA SER A 26 -5.20 5.60 0.66
C SER A 26 -6.13 4.59 1.32
N GLY A 27 -7.26 4.31 0.67
CA GLY A 27 -8.19 3.26 1.05
C GLY A 27 -7.82 1.91 0.42
N ASN A 28 -7.88 1.82 -0.91
CA ASN A 28 -7.63 0.59 -1.68
C ASN A 28 -6.16 0.37 -2.06
N PHE A 29 -5.25 1.16 -1.52
CA PHE A 29 -3.82 1.15 -1.83
C PHE A 29 -3.46 1.61 -3.26
N GLY A 30 -4.40 2.06 -4.06
CA GLY A 30 -4.15 2.45 -5.46
C GLY A 30 -3.16 3.59 -5.60
N ASN A 31 -3.37 4.69 -4.90
CA ASN A 31 -2.52 5.87 -4.95
C ASN A 31 -1.11 5.59 -4.41
N ILE A 32 -1.00 4.89 -3.29
CA ILE A 32 0.32 4.63 -2.70
C ILE A 32 1.11 3.60 -3.51
N ALA A 33 0.44 2.61 -4.11
CA ALA A 33 1.07 1.68 -5.05
C ALA A 33 1.59 2.43 -6.29
N ALA A 34 0.85 3.41 -6.80
CA ALA A 34 1.30 4.26 -7.90
C ALA A 34 2.54 5.08 -7.53
N GLY A 35 2.59 5.63 -6.31
CA GLY A 35 3.76 6.33 -5.78
C GLY A 35 4.99 5.41 -5.66
N HIS A 36 4.80 4.19 -5.19
CA HIS A 36 5.85 3.18 -5.14
C HIS A 36 6.41 2.87 -6.53
N ILE A 37 5.55 2.68 -7.52
CA ILE A 37 5.97 2.46 -8.91
C ILE A 37 6.70 3.69 -9.47
N ALA A 38 6.20 4.90 -9.22
CA ALA A 38 6.88 6.14 -9.64
C ALA A 38 8.31 6.22 -9.07
N ARG A 39 8.49 5.83 -7.81
CA ARG A 39 9.81 5.74 -7.17
C ARG A 39 10.71 4.72 -7.87
N LEU A 40 10.19 3.54 -8.21
CA LEU A 40 10.92 2.51 -8.96
C LEU A 40 11.30 2.97 -10.37
N MET A 41 10.49 3.84 -10.99
CA MET A 41 10.78 4.44 -12.29
C MET A 41 11.88 5.51 -12.22
N GLY A 42 12.34 5.87 -11.03
CA GLY A 42 13.42 6.84 -10.81
C GLY A 42 12.97 8.22 -10.34
N LEU A 43 11.69 8.43 -10.05
CA LEU A 43 11.23 9.68 -9.44
C LEU A 43 11.86 9.84 -8.06
N PRO A 44 12.48 11.00 -7.73
CA PRO A 44 13.18 11.19 -6.46
C PRO A 44 12.20 11.38 -5.30
N ILE A 45 11.59 10.28 -4.88
CA ILE A 45 10.69 10.22 -3.72
C ILE A 45 11.50 9.71 -2.53
N ARG A 46 11.59 10.54 -1.49
CA ARG A 46 12.25 10.18 -0.23
C ARG A 46 11.40 9.19 0.55
N GLN A 47 10.12 9.52 0.74
CA GLN A 47 9.21 8.75 1.57
C GLN A 47 7.78 8.89 1.07
N LEU A 48 7.04 7.77 1.15
CA LEU A 48 5.59 7.73 1.01
C LEU A 48 4.98 7.53 2.39
N VAL A 49 4.24 8.51 2.86
CA VAL A 49 3.56 8.47 4.16
C VAL A 49 2.12 8.04 3.95
N LEU A 50 1.80 6.85 4.40
CA LEU A 50 0.44 6.33 4.35
C LEU A 50 -0.43 7.01 5.42
N ALA A 51 -1.49 7.67 5.00
CA ALA A 51 -2.50 8.22 5.88
C ALA A 51 -3.77 7.36 5.81
N THR A 52 -4.22 6.86 6.96
CA THR A 52 -5.46 6.08 7.08
C THR A 52 -6.42 6.79 8.04
N ASN A 53 -7.71 6.43 7.95
CA ASN A 53 -8.70 6.76 8.95
C ASN A 53 -8.84 5.61 9.98
N GLU A 54 -9.95 5.53 10.68
CA GLU A 54 -10.24 4.47 11.66
C GLU A 54 -10.24 3.06 11.05
N ASN A 55 -10.33 2.95 9.72
CA ASN A 55 -10.16 1.70 8.98
C ASN A 55 -8.67 1.47 8.70
N ASP A 56 -7.92 1.06 9.70
CA ASP A 56 -6.48 1.08 9.82
C ASP A 56 -5.76 -0.22 9.39
N VAL A 57 -6.38 -1.04 8.54
CA VAL A 57 -5.85 -2.34 8.09
C VAL A 57 -4.44 -2.22 7.50
N LEU A 58 -4.19 -1.17 6.73
CA LEU A 58 -2.88 -0.92 6.13
C LEU A 58 -1.86 -0.39 7.15
N ASP A 59 -2.27 0.47 8.06
CA ASP A 59 -1.40 0.95 9.14
C ASP A 59 -0.98 -0.21 10.05
N GLU A 60 -1.91 -1.11 10.38
CA GLU A 60 -1.60 -2.34 11.10
C GLU A 60 -0.53 -3.16 10.38
N PHE A 61 -0.66 -3.34 9.06
CA PHE A 61 0.32 -4.07 8.26
C PHE A 61 1.72 -3.45 8.35
N PHE A 62 1.85 -2.15 8.12
CA PHE A 62 3.16 -1.49 8.15
C PHE A 62 3.80 -1.47 9.54
N ARG A 63 3.00 -1.51 10.61
CA ARG A 63 3.52 -1.63 11.97
C ARG A 63 3.91 -3.05 12.36
N THR A 64 3.14 -4.05 11.94
CA THR A 64 3.26 -5.42 12.45
C THR A 64 3.77 -6.44 11.43
N GLY A 65 3.64 -6.15 10.13
CA GLY A 65 3.85 -7.12 9.05
C GLY A 65 2.66 -8.05 8.81
N ILE A 66 1.55 -7.83 9.50
CA ILE A 66 0.35 -8.68 9.42
C ILE A 66 -0.77 -7.90 8.72
N TYR A 67 -1.25 -8.44 7.61
CA TYR A 67 -2.39 -7.91 6.87
C TYR A 67 -3.64 -8.72 7.17
N ARG A 68 -4.63 -8.09 7.83
CA ARG A 68 -5.91 -8.69 8.19
C ARG A 68 -7.06 -7.87 7.63
N PRO A 69 -7.53 -8.17 6.40
CA PRO A 69 -8.71 -7.49 5.87
C PRO A 69 -9.93 -7.80 6.74
N ARG A 70 -10.73 -6.76 7.04
CA ARG A 70 -11.93 -6.89 7.86
C ARG A 70 -13.15 -7.13 6.99
N ALA A 71 -14.17 -7.81 7.54
CA ALA A 71 -15.46 -7.94 6.88
C ALA A 71 -16.13 -6.57 6.73
N ALA A 72 -17.00 -6.42 5.72
CA ALA A 72 -17.68 -5.16 5.46
C ALA A 72 -18.46 -4.62 6.67
N GLN A 73 -19.01 -5.52 7.50
CA GLN A 73 -19.73 -5.16 8.73
C GLN A 73 -18.82 -4.57 9.83
N GLN A 74 -17.50 -4.79 9.74
CA GLN A 74 -16.50 -4.29 10.67
C GLN A 74 -15.84 -3.00 10.17
N THR A 75 -16.22 -2.53 8.99
CA THR A 75 -15.73 -1.27 8.42
C THR A 75 -16.48 -0.12 9.06
N HIS A 76 -15.75 0.82 9.65
CA HIS A 76 -16.32 2.02 10.24
C HIS A 76 -16.74 3.00 9.17
N ALA A 77 -17.97 3.51 9.24
CA ALA A 77 -18.41 4.62 8.40
C ALA A 77 -17.84 5.94 8.95
N THR A 78 -17.06 6.63 8.13
CA THR A 78 -16.42 7.89 8.51
C THR A 78 -16.92 9.05 7.65
N SER A 79 -16.44 10.26 7.92
CA SER A 79 -16.70 11.43 7.07
C SER A 79 -16.00 11.36 5.70
N SER A 80 -15.18 10.34 5.48
CA SER A 80 -14.44 10.12 4.23
C SER A 80 -14.82 8.77 3.59
N PRO A 81 -16.02 8.61 3.03
CA PRO A 81 -16.53 7.32 2.57
C PRO A 81 -15.66 6.61 1.54
N SER A 82 -14.93 7.34 0.71
CA SER A 82 -13.99 6.77 -0.26
C SER A 82 -12.79 6.07 0.39
N MET A 83 -12.54 6.34 1.68
CA MET A 83 -11.48 5.75 2.49
C MET A 83 -11.98 4.65 3.42
N ASP A 84 -13.30 4.39 3.46
CA ASP A 84 -13.92 3.37 4.32
C ASP A 84 -13.79 1.98 3.69
N ILE A 85 -12.55 1.52 3.58
CA ILE A 85 -12.17 0.27 2.92
C ILE A 85 -11.38 -0.60 3.88
N SER A 86 -11.85 -1.82 4.10
CA SER A 86 -11.19 -2.82 4.96
C SER A 86 -10.43 -3.89 4.17
N LYS A 87 -10.51 -3.88 2.85
CA LYS A 87 -9.76 -4.76 1.95
C LYS A 87 -9.13 -3.93 0.84
N ALA A 88 -7.80 -3.81 0.85
CA ALA A 88 -7.06 -3.02 -0.11
C ALA A 88 -6.83 -3.83 -1.41
N SER A 89 -7.60 -3.54 -2.46
CA SER A 89 -7.58 -4.28 -3.73
C SER A 89 -6.26 -4.19 -4.51
N ASN A 90 -5.46 -3.16 -4.27
CA ASN A 90 -4.16 -2.99 -4.94
C ASN A 90 -2.96 -3.38 -4.06
N PHE A 91 -3.21 -3.86 -2.85
CA PHE A 91 -2.16 -4.25 -1.91
C PHE A 91 -1.35 -5.44 -2.41
N GLU A 92 -1.99 -6.40 -3.07
CA GLU A 92 -1.35 -7.57 -3.67
C GLU A 92 -0.20 -7.19 -4.62
N ARG A 93 -0.37 -6.11 -5.40
CA ARG A 93 0.66 -5.63 -6.33
C ARG A 93 1.92 -5.15 -5.61
N PHE A 94 1.73 -4.48 -4.50
CA PHE A 94 2.83 -4.01 -3.67
C PHE A 94 3.56 -5.21 -3.02
N VAL A 95 2.83 -6.15 -2.46
CA VAL A 95 3.41 -7.37 -1.89
C VAL A 95 4.14 -8.19 -2.95
N ALA A 96 3.58 -8.31 -4.16
CA ALA A 96 4.26 -8.99 -5.25
C ALA A 96 5.64 -8.39 -5.58
N ASP A 97 5.74 -7.07 -5.56
CA ASP A 97 7.01 -6.38 -5.78
C ASP A 97 8.00 -6.59 -4.62
N LEU A 98 7.53 -6.52 -3.38
CA LEU A 98 8.34 -6.80 -2.19
C LEU A 98 8.92 -8.22 -2.17
N LEU A 99 8.16 -9.19 -2.68
CA LEU A 99 8.58 -10.59 -2.79
C LEU A 99 9.40 -10.88 -4.06
N GLY A 100 9.92 -9.84 -4.73
CA GLY A 100 10.75 -9.98 -5.92
C GLY A 100 9.96 -10.50 -7.12
N ARG A 101 8.65 -10.28 -7.17
CA ARG A 101 7.72 -10.74 -8.22
C ARG A 101 7.63 -12.27 -8.33
N ASP A 102 7.83 -12.96 -7.23
CA ASP A 102 7.58 -14.41 -7.14
C ASP A 102 6.08 -14.69 -7.19
N GLY A 103 5.58 -14.94 -8.41
CA GLY A 103 4.16 -15.17 -8.66
C GLY A 103 3.61 -16.40 -7.94
N ALA A 104 4.41 -17.44 -7.76
CA ALA A 104 3.99 -18.66 -7.05
C ALA A 104 3.74 -18.36 -5.56
N ARG A 105 4.64 -17.60 -4.94
CA ARG A 105 4.47 -17.20 -3.53
C ARG A 105 3.29 -16.22 -3.35
N VAL A 106 3.12 -15.27 -4.25
CA VAL A 106 1.96 -14.36 -4.22
C VAL A 106 0.65 -15.13 -4.37
N ALA A 107 0.58 -16.06 -5.31
CA ALA A 107 -0.59 -16.91 -5.51
C ALA A 107 -0.91 -17.77 -4.27
N ASP A 108 0.11 -18.30 -3.59
CA ASP A 108 -0.07 -19.03 -2.34
C ASP A 108 -0.60 -18.15 -1.21
N LEU A 109 -0.02 -16.96 -1.02
CA LEU A 109 -0.43 -16.02 0.02
C LEU A 109 -1.87 -15.52 -0.18
N PHE A 110 -2.19 -15.01 -1.36
CA PHE A 110 -3.50 -14.40 -1.63
C PHE A 110 -4.57 -15.40 -2.05
N GLY A 111 -4.19 -16.50 -2.68
CA GLY A 111 -5.11 -17.54 -3.15
C GLY A 111 -5.42 -18.62 -2.13
N ARG A 112 -4.51 -18.92 -1.22
CA ARG A 112 -4.65 -19.98 -0.23
C ARG A 112 -4.61 -19.45 1.21
N GLU A 113 -3.51 -18.84 1.61
CA GLU A 113 -3.30 -18.45 3.01
C GLU A 113 -4.32 -17.41 3.50
N LEU A 114 -4.54 -16.34 2.72
CA LEU A 114 -5.49 -15.31 3.10
C LEU A 114 -6.94 -15.82 3.19
N PRO A 115 -7.48 -16.59 2.21
CA PRO A 115 -8.82 -17.17 2.35
C PRO A 115 -8.97 -18.17 3.48
N GLU A 116 -7.93 -18.96 3.77
CA GLU A 116 -7.98 -20.01 4.80
C GLU A 116 -7.84 -19.44 6.22
N THR A 117 -6.92 -18.49 6.43
CA THR A 117 -6.59 -17.96 7.76
C THR A 117 -7.21 -16.59 8.05
N GLY A 118 -7.68 -15.87 7.03
CA GLY A 118 -8.19 -14.51 7.14
C GLY A 118 -7.09 -13.45 7.34
N ARG A 119 -5.83 -13.82 7.25
CA ARG A 119 -4.68 -12.92 7.40
C ARG A 119 -3.49 -13.36 6.57
N LEU A 120 -2.61 -12.41 6.28
CA LEU A 120 -1.27 -12.66 5.74
C LEU A 120 -0.24 -12.24 6.79
N ASP A 121 0.70 -13.12 7.11
CA ASP A 121 1.79 -12.83 8.03
C ASP A 121 3.11 -12.74 7.28
N LEU A 122 3.58 -11.51 7.08
CA LEU A 122 4.87 -11.19 6.47
C LEU A 122 5.87 -10.63 7.51
N SER A 123 5.60 -10.83 8.80
CA SER A 123 6.46 -10.32 9.87
C SER A 123 7.86 -10.95 9.88
N GLY A 124 8.00 -12.13 9.29
CA GLY A 124 9.29 -12.82 9.10
C GLY A 124 10.07 -12.38 7.86
N GLU A 125 9.47 -11.58 6.99
CA GLU A 125 10.16 -11.01 5.83
C GLU A 125 10.99 -9.79 6.25
N ASP A 126 11.92 -9.40 5.38
CA ASP A 126 12.82 -8.28 5.64
C ASP A 126 12.04 -6.97 5.76
N ARG A 127 11.89 -6.49 7.00
CA ARG A 127 11.12 -5.28 7.32
C ARG A 127 11.69 -4.02 6.69
N ASP A 128 12.99 -4.00 6.39
CA ASP A 128 13.64 -2.86 5.73
C ASP A 128 13.08 -2.60 4.33
N ARG A 129 12.38 -3.59 3.76
CA ARG A 129 11.69 -3.44 2.48
C ARG A 129 10.35 -2.71 2.59
N PHE A 130 9.77 -2.59 3.79
CA PHE A 130 8.48 -1.94 4.02
C PHE A 130 8.61 -0.46 4.37
N GLY A 131 9.79 -0.01 4.74
CA GLY A 131 10.06 1.35 5.22
C GLY A 131 10.36 2.39 4.15
#